data_c249366d078271f6cd10539d91d51533
#
_entry.id   c249366d078271f6cd10539d91d51533
#
_cell.length_a   1.000
_cell.length_b   1.000
_cell.length_c   1.000
_cell.angle_alpha   90.00
_cell.angle_beta   90.00
_cell.angle_gamma   90.00
#
_symmetry.space_group_name_H-M   'P 1'
#
loop_
_entity.id
_entity.type
_entity.pdbx_description
1 polymer ?
#
loop_
_entity_poly.entity_id
_entity_poly.type
_entity_poly.pdbx_seq_one_letter_code
_entity_poly.pdbx_strand_id
1 'polypeptide(L)'
;MRESRPVIAARGVLLALALTTMSLSPFAASQATAQIESSDATFNEAVQAVKDKNFRHAVKLFSIQAQNNQHDAQYNLALLLEAGKGAPQDFTRALTWAWAAQLGGIEAAEELAEDLAGYLPEKAIEGVRNEVQERLRARIDEGQSAAVTQFATYHLLMLEEPDFEAAYIWFSIGAALGLEGALEARDEARENVEDEKIVDLQREAGTIYESLEIIID
;
A
#
# COMPACT_ATOMS: atom_id res chain seq x y z
N MET A 1 -72.89 -27.22 17.44
CA MET A 1 -74.27 -26.77 17.18
C MET A 1 -74.21 -25.45 16.42
N ARG A 2 -74.77 -25.48 15.21
CA ARG A 2 -75.21 -24.40 14.31
C ARG A 2 -74.11 -23.43 13.85
N GLU A 3 -73.61 -23.59 12.64
CA GLU A 3 -74.19 -23.21 11.31
C GLU A 3 -74.80 -21.82 11.28
N SER A 4 -74.19 -20.94 10.45
CA SER A 4 -74.86 -20.47 9.23
C SER A 4 -73.99 -19.52 8.44
N ARG A 5 -73.85 -19.81 7.17
CA ARG A 5 -73.51 -18.96 5.99
C ARG A 5 -74.80 -18.24 5.56
N PRO A 6 -74.84 -17.49 4.44
CA PRO A 6 -73.98 -16.44 3.87
C PRO A 6 -74.82 -15.21 3.51
N VAL A 7 -74.23 -14.12 2.96
CA VAL A 7 -74.92 -13.28 1.95
C VAL A 7 -73.91 -12.58 1.03
N ILE A 8 -74.21 -12.68 -0.23
CA ILE A 8 -73.62 -12.08 -1.43
C ILE A 8 -74.25 -10.75 -1.70
N ALA A 9 -73.58 -9.77 -2.25
CA ALA A 9 -73.87 -8.74 -3.24
C ALA A 9 -73.08 -7.46 -2.95
N ALA A 10 -72.59 -6.65 -3.84
CA ALA A 10 -72.89 -6.39 -5.25
C ALA A 10 -71.70 -5.57 -5.85
N ARG A 11 -71.69 -5.67 -7.16
CA ARG A 11 -70.80 -4.95 -8.08
C ARG A 11 -70.92 -3.43 -7.95
N GLY A 12 -69.81 -2.74 -7.92
CA GLY A 12 -69.66 -1.33 -8.21
C GLY A 12 -68.43 -1.10 -9.06
N VAL A 13 -68.60 -0.96 -10.35
CA VAL A 13 -67.56 -0.55 -11.31
C VAL A 13 -67.40 0.98 -11.17
N LEU A 14 -66.22 1.37 -10.67
CA LEU A 14 -65.78 2.76 -10.74
C LEU A 14 -64.57 2.84 -11.65
N LEU A 15 -64.79 3.47 -12.78
CA LEU A 15 -63.81 3.86 -13.79
C LEU A 15 -62.91 4.95 -13.17
N ALA A 16 -61.70 4.61 -12.76
CA ALA A 16 -60.74 5.62 -12.33
C ALA A 16 -59.79 5.94 -13.50
N LEU A 17 -59.90 7.18 -13.94
CA LEU A 17 -59.07 7.83 -14.93
C LEU A 17 -57.61 7.89 -14.42
N ALA A 18 -56.74 7.13 -15.01
CA ALA A 18 -55.30 7.18 -14.69
C ALA A 18 -54.69 8.43 -15.34
N LEU A 19 -54.45 9.46 -14.54
CA LEU A 19 -53.54 10.55 -14.90
C LEU A 19 -52.12 10.03 -14.78
N THR A 20 -51.49 9.72 -15.91
CA THR A 20 -50.05 9.46 -15.99
C THR A 20 -49.30 10.76 -15.80
N THR A 21 -48.89 11.03 -14.57
CA THR A 21 -47.86 12.04 -14.29
C THR A 21 -46.53 11.51 -14.76
N MET A 22 -46.07 12.02 -15.87
CA MET A 22 -44.73 11.80 -16.41
C MET A 22 -43.74 12.52 -15.49
N SER A 23 -43.22 11.81 -14.49
CA SER A 23 -42.12 12.31 -13.65
C SER A 23 -40.88 12.43 -14.52
N LEU A 24 -40.49 13.65 -14.89
CA LEU A 24 -39.15 13.95 -15.35
C LEU A 24 -38.19 13.65 -14.19
N SER A 25 -37.57 12.50 -14.24
CA SER A 25 -36.39 12.24 -13.41
C SER A 25 -35.30 13.21 -13.85
N PRO A 26 -34.72 14.02 -12.94
CA PRO A 26 -33.54 14.76 -13.28
C PRO A 26 -32.45 13.73 -13.56
N PHE A 27 -31.97 13.71 -14.80
CA PHE A 27 -30.78 12.98 -15.19
C PHE A 27 -29.61 13.58 -14.38
N ALA A 28 -29.35 13.00 -13.20
CA ALA A 28 -28.15 13.28 -12.44
C ALA A 28 -27.01 12.78 -13.32
N ALA A 29 -26.38 13.68 -14.06
CA ALA A 29 -25.10 13.45 -14.68
C ALA A 29 -24.14 13.18 -13.54
N SER A 30 -23.96 11.91 -13.20
CA SER A 30 -22.83 11.43 -12.41
C SER A 30 -21.60 11.81 -13.21
N GLN A 31 -20.94 12.89 -12.80
CA GLN A 31 -19.56 13.12 -13.21
C GLN A 31 -18.76 12.03 -12.53
N ALA A 32 -18.60 10.91 -13.23
CA ALA A 32 -17.58 9.95 -12.90
C ALA A 32 -16.26 10.73 -12.99
N THR A 33 -15.73 11.14 -11.85
CA THR A 33 -14.32 11.52 -11.76
C THR A 33 -13.57 10.29 -12.19
N ALA A 34 -12.99 10.32 -13.41
CA ALA A 34 -12.14 9.24 -13.89
C ALA A 34 -11.10 9.00 -12.79
N GLN A 35 -11.16 7.85 -12.13
CA GLN A 35 -10.12 7.44 -11.21
C GLN A 35 -8.85 7.31 -12.04
N ILE A 36 -7.83 8.05 -11.65
CA ILE A 36 -6.50 7.91 -12.26
C ILE A 36 -5.98 6.57 -11.75
N GLU A 37 -5.86 5.62 -12.67
CA GLU A 37 -5.32 4.30 -12.36
C GLU A 37 -3.79 4.33 -12.34
N SER A 38 -3.18 3.49 -11.51
CA SER A 38 -1.75 3.25 -11.54
C SER A 38 -1.41 2.44 -12.79
N SER A 39 -0.58 2.99 -13.67
CA SER A 39 -0.19 2.36 -14.93
C SER A 39 1.07 3.01 -15.51
N ASP A 40 1.72 2.35 -16.45
CA ASP A 40 2.86 2.90 -17.18
C ASP A 40 2.51 4.21 -17.91
N ALA A 41 1.29 4.32 -18.43
CA ALA A 41 0.82 5.53 -19.07
C ALA A 41 0.75 6.70 -18.07
N THR A 42 0.25 6.45 -16.88
CA THR A 42 0.17 7.45 -15.78
C THR A 42 1.58 7.84 -15.32
N PHE A 43 2.50 6.89 -15.23
CA PHE A 43 3.91 7.17 -14.90
C PHE A 43 4.56 8.07 -15.98
N ASN A 44 4.41 7.72 -17.25
CA ASN A 44 4.95 8.52 -18.35
C ASN A 44 4.35 9.94 -18.40
N GLU A 45 3.05 10.08 -18.08
CA GLU A 45 2.40 11.39 -17.94
C GLU A 45 3.00 12.20 -16.79
N ALA A 46 3.28 11.57 -15.66
CA ALA A 46 3.93 12.21 -14.51
C ALA A 46 5.34 12.72 -14.87
N VAL A 47 6.13 11.89 -15.56
CA VAL A 47 7.46 12.26 -16.06
C VAL A 47 7.38 13.42 -17.05
N GLN A 48 6.40 13.40 -17.97
CA GLN A 48 6.19 14.51 -18.90
C GLN A 48 5.79 15.80 -18.17
N ALA A 49 4.94 15.71 -17.16
CA ALA A 49 4.54 16.84 -16.33
C ALA A 49 5.75 17.49 -15.60
N VAL A 50 6.74 16.69 -15.16
CA VAL A 50 8.01 17.21 -14.61
C VAL A 50 8.79 17.99 -15.68
N LYS A 51 8.93 17.45 -16.91
CA LYS A 51 9.61 18.10 -18.03
C LYS A 51 8.96 19.44 -18.39
N ASP A 52 7.64 19.49 -18.35
CA ASP A 52 6.83 20.66 -18.65
C ASP A 52 6.75 21.64 -17.45
N LYS A 53 7.44 21.33 -16.35
CA LYS A 53 7.42 22.10 -15.08
C LYS A 53 6.02 22.21 -14.45
N ASN A 54 5.10 21.33 -14.82
CA ASN A 54 3.79 21.20 -14.18
C ASN A 54 3.89 20.31 -12.93
N PHE A 55 4.72 20.75 -11.98
CA PHE A 55 5.09 19.94 -10.81
C PHE A 55 3.89 19.55 -9.93
N ARG A 56 2.86 20.39 -9.85
CA ARG A 56 1.65 20.04 -9.07
C ARG A 56 0.92 18.82 -9.67
N HIS A 57 0.87 18.75 -11.00
CA HIS A 57 0.29 17.61 -11.70
C HIS A 57 1.17 16.37 -11.53
N ALA A 58 2.50 16.52 -11.68
CA ALA A 58 3.45 15.44 -11.46
C ALA A 58 3.32 14.84 -10.03
N VAL A 59 3.30 15.68 -8.98
CA VAL A 59 3.11 15.22 -7.59
C VAL A 59 1.81 14.43 -7.43
N LYS A 60 0.70 14.89 -8.05
CA LYS A 60 -0.58 14.17 -7.98
C LYS A 60 -0.47 12.78 -8.60
N LEU A 61 0.12 12.66 -9.79
CA LEU A 61 0.25 11.39 -10.50
C LEU A 61 1.22 10.44 -9.80
N PHE A 62 2.39 10.91 -9.40
CA PHE A 62 3.34 10.09 -8.64
C PHE A 62 2.78 9.67 -7.28
N SER A 63 1.99 10.50 -6.60
CA SER A 63 1.36 10.11 -5.33
C SER A 63 0.41 8.92 -5.49
N ILE A 64 -0.37 8.87 -6.56
CA ILE A 64 -1.26 7.75 -6.86
C ILE A 64 -0.44 6.48 -7.11
N GLN A 65 0.61 6.57 -7.92
CA GLN A 65 1.48 5.46 -8.25
C GLN A 65 2.27 4.96 -7.02
N ALA A 66 2.80 5.87 -6.23
CA ALA A 66 3.55 5.57 -5.01
C ALA A 66 2.69 4.81 -3.98
N GLN A 67 1.41 5.20 -3.84
CA GLN A 67 0.45 4.50 -3.00
C GLN A 67 0.13 3.08 -3.50
N ASN A 68 0.29 2.84 -4.81
CA ASN A 68 0.15 1.53 -5.43
C ASN A 68 1.51 0.79 -5.55
N ASN A 69 2.48 1.15 -4.71
CA ASN A 69 3.78 0.49 -4.59
C ASN A 69 4.62 0.52 -5.88
N GLN A 70 4.45 1.52 -6.73
CA GLN A 70 5.34 1.75 -7.86
C GLN A 70 6.61 2.45 -7.36
N HIS A 71 7.71 1.71 -7.26
CA HIS A 71 8.92 2.16 -6.57
C HIS A 71 9.61 3.33 -7.27
N ASP A 72 9.63 3.35 -8.61
CA ASP A 72 10.09 4.52 -9.37
C ASP A 72 9.27 5.77 -9.09
N ALA A 73 7.96 5.63 -8.90
CA ALA A 73 7.09 6.74 -8.55
C ALA A 73 7.30 7.21 -7.11
N GLN A 74 7.58 6.31 -6.18
CA GLN A 74 7.95 6.63 -4.80
C GLN A 74 9.23 7.48 -4.78
N TYR A 75 10.27 7.07 -5.50
CA TYR A 75 11.51 7.82 -5.63
C TYR A 75 11.30 9.22 -6.24
N ASN A 76 10.59 9.30 -7.37
CA ASN A 76 10.31 10.59 -8.01
C ASN A 76 9.46 11.52 -7.14
N LEU A 77 8.51 10.97 -6.38
CA LEU A 77 7.72 11.74 -5.41
C LEU A 77 8.61 12.28 -4.27
N ALA A 78 9.53 11.45 -3.75
CA ALA A 78 10.48 11.87 -2.73
C ALA A 78 11.32 13.06 -3.19
N LEU A 79 11.88 13.01 -4.41
CA LEU A 79 12.65 14.11 -5.00
C LEU A 79 11.82 15.41 -5.14
N LEU A 80 10.55 15.32 -5.53
CA LEU A 80 9.69 16.50 -5.66
C LEU A 80 9.34 17.11 -4.30
N LEU A 81 9.10 16.27 -3.28
CA LEU A 81 8.82 16.70 -1.92
C LEU A 81 10.05 17.31 -1.25
N GLU A 82 11.23 16.72 -1.45
CA GLU A 82 12.52 17.27 -1.01
C GLU A 82 12.75 18.66 -1.59
N ALA A 83 12.57 18.81 -2.91
CA ALA A 83 12.81 20.07 -3.62
C ALA A 83 11.70 21.12 -3.41
N GLY A 84 10.59 20.78 -2.77
CA GLY A 84 9.43 21.68 -2.63
C GLY A 84 8.77 22.01 -3.97
N LYS A 85 8.84 21.11 -4.97
CA LYS A 85 8.28 21.30 -6.30
C LYS A 85 6.91 20.64 -6.43
N GLY A 86 5.88 21.43 -6.66
CA GLY A 86 4.50 20.96 -6.81
C GLY A 86 3.73 20.79 -5.51
N ALA A 87 4.43 20.65 -4.38
CA ALA A 87 3.96 20.70 -3.01
C ALA A 87 4.98 21.47 -2.16
N PRO A 88 4.60 21.96 -0.96
CA PRO A 88 5.57 22.49 -0.01
C PRO A 88 6.64 21.43 0.32
N GLN A 89 7.87 21.89 0.56
CA GLN A 89 8.96 21.02 0.98
C GLN A 89 8.57 20.25 2.27
N ASP A 90 8.84 18.95 2.27
CA ASP A 90 8.48 18.07 3.38
C ASP A 90 9.47 16.90 3.44
N PHE A 91 10.53 17.07 4.21
CA PHE A 91 11.58 16.05 4.34
C PHE A 91 11.09 14.77 5.01
N THR A 92 10.11 14.84 5.91
CA THR A 92 9.56 13.64 6.58
C THR A 92 8.84 12.76 5.56
N ARG A 93 7.93 13.34 4.77
CA ARG A 93 7.24 12.60 3.71
C ARG A 93 8.19 12.16 2.59
N ALA A 94 9.20 12.98 2.26
CA ALA A 94 10.21 12.61 1.29
C ALA A 94 10.99 11.37 1.76
N LEU A 95 11.39 11.31 3.04
CA LEU A 95 12.08 10.16 3.63
C LEU A 95 11.19 8.90 3.64
N THR A 96 9.90 9.03 3.99
CA THR A 96 8.95 7.90 3.92
C THR A 96 8.95 7.26 2.52
N TRP A 97 8.88 8.08 1.47
CA TRP A 97 8.86 7.57 0.09
C TRP A 97 10.24 7.13 -0.41
N ALA A 98 11.32 7.77 0.03
CA ALA A 98 12.68 7.31 -0.31
C ALA A 98 12.95 5.92 0.28
N TRP A 99 12.62 5.68 1.56
CA TRP A 99 12.75 4.34 2.15
C TRP A 99 11.84 3.30 1.49
N ALA A 100 10.59 3.66 1.15
CA ALA A 100 9.72 2.76 0.42
C ALA A 100 10.29 2.37 -0.96
N ALA A 101 10.92 3.32 -1.66
CA ALA A 101 11.59 3.08 -2.94
C ALA A 101 12.85 2.21 -2.77
N GLN A 102 13.67 2.48 -1.75
CA GLN A 102 14.87 1.70 -1.42
C GLN A 102 14.52 0.25 -1.11
N LEU A 103 13.51 0.02 -0.26
CA LEU A 103 12.98 -1.32 0.04
C LEU A 103 12.38 -2.01 -1.20
N GLY A 104 12.00 -1.25 -2.22
CA GLY A 104 11.55 -1.71 -3.52
C GLY A 104 12.68 -1.93 -4.53
N GLY A 105 13.95 -1.77 -4.13
CA GLY A 105 15.12 -2.03 -4.97
C GLY A 105 15.60 -0.84 -5.81
N ILE A 106 15.14 0.39 -5.51
CA ILE A 106 15.67 1.60 -6.19
C ILE A 106 16.97 2.03 -5.50
N GLU A 107 18.12 1.66 -6.06
CA GLU A 107 19.46 1.95 -5.49
C GLU A 107 19.68 3.45 -5.24
N ALA A 108 19.24 4.31 -6.17
CA ALA A 108 19.38 5.76 -6.03
C ALA A 108 18.57 6.36 -4.85
N ALA A 109 17.66 5.59 -4.26
CA ALA A 109 16.88 6.03 -3.11
C ALA A 109 17.67 5.97 -1.80
N GLU A 110 18.75 5.19 -1.73
CA GLU A 110 19.61 5.09 -0.55
C GLU A 110 20.29 6.42 -0.24
N GLU A 111 21.03 6.98 -1.21
CA GLU A 111 21.69 8.29 -1.05
C GLU A 111 20.70 9.40 -0.70
N LEU A 112 19.54 9.42 -1.38
CA LEU A 112 18.47 10.38 -1.08
C LEU A 112 17.95 10.23 0.36
N ALA A 113 17.76 9.01 0.82
CA ALA A 113 17.27 8.74 2.17
C ALA A 113 18.28 9.15 3.25
N GLU A 114 19.57 8.90 3.03
CA GLU A 114 20.65 9.34 3.92
C GLU A 114 20.69 10.86 4.03
N ASP A 115 20.65 11.57 2.90
CA ASP A 115 20.62 13.02 2.86
C ASP A 115 19.41 13.58 3.61
N LEU A 116 18.22 13.03 3.39
CA LEU A 116 16.97 13.44 4.04
C LEU A 116 17.01 13.17 5.54
N ALA A 117 17.53 12.04 5.98
CA ALA A 117 17.70 11.72 7.39
C ALA A 117 18.64 12.74 8.09
N GLY A 118 19.67 13.22 7.38
CA GLY A 118 20.58 14.24 7.88
C GLY A 118 19.92 15.59 8.19
N TYR A 119 18.76 15.90 7.61
CA TYR A 119 17.99 17.12 7.89
C TYR A 119 16.96 16.96 9.02
N LEU A 120 16.71 15.74 9.49
CA LEU A 120 15.61 15.45 10.41
C LEU A 120 16.12 15.15 11.82
N PRO A 121 15.39 15.59 12.87
CA PRO A 121 15.67 15.14 14.21
C PRO A 121 15.27 13.67 14.40
N GLU A 122 15.97 12.93 15.27
CA GLU A 122 15.76 11.49 15.49
C GLU A 122 14.29 11.12 15.73
N LYS A 123 13.57 11.92 16.50
CA LYS A 123 12.12 11.70 16.73
C LYS A 123 11.29 11.70 15.44
N ALA A 124 11.67 12.49 14.45
CA ALA A 124 10.97 12.50 13.15
C ALA A 124 11.34 11.28 12.34
N ILE A 125 12.60 10.85 12.38
CA ILE A 125 13.09 9.63 11.74
C ILE A 125 12.38 8.41 12.34
N GLU A 126 12.25 8.33 13.67
CA GLU A 126 11.47 7.28 14.34
C GLU A 126 10.01 7.24 13.88
N GLY A 127 9.40 8.41 13.71
CA GLY A 127 8.04 8.51 13.15
C GLY A 127 7.94 7.94 11.73
N VAL A 128 8.95 8.18 10.90
CA VAL A 128 9.02 7.60 9.54
C VAL A 128 9.23 6.10 9.59
N ARG A 129 10.10 5.58 10.46
CA ARG A 129 10.30 4.14 10.66
C ARG A 129 8.97 3.46 10.97
N ASN A 130 8.22 3.99 11.92
CA ASN A 130 6.91 3.45 12.30
C ASN A 130 5.92 3.48 11.13
N GLU A 131 5.85 4.58 10.37
CA GLU A 131 4.97 4.68 9.20
C GLU A 131 5.31 3.66 8.13
N VAL A 132 6.60 3.48 7.80
CA VAL A 132 7.04 2.50 6.81
C VAL A 132 6.74 1.08 7.29
N GLN A 133 6.99 0.77 8.57
CA GLN A 133 6.67 -0.52 9.17
C GLN A 133 5.18 -0.84 9.08
N GLU A 134 4.32 0.11 9.45
CA GLU A 134 2.86 -0.06 9.37
C GLU A 134 2.38 -0.31 7.95
N ARG A 135 2.93 0.42 6.96
CA ARG A 135 2.62 0.22 5.54
C ARG A 135 3.01 -1.18 5.05
N LEU A 136 4.18 -1.67 5.43
CA LEU A 136 4.63 -3.01 5.05
C LEU A 136 3.75 -4.09 5.68
N ARG A 137 3.41 -3.95 6.98
CA ARG A 137 2.50 -4.87 7.66
C ARG A 137 1.12 -4.90 7.02
N ALA A 138 0.53 -3.74 6.73
CA ALA A 138 -0.75 -3.65 6.06
C ALA A 138 -0.75 -4.38 4.70
N ARG A 139 0.34 -4.25 3.93
CA ARG A 139 0.49 -4.95 2.65
C ARG A 139 0.65 -6.46 2.80
N ILE A 140 1.32 -6.92 3.85
CA ILE A 140 1.40 -8.34 4.19
C ILE A 140 0.00 -8.86 4.55
N ASP A 141 -0.75 -8.12 5.37
CA ASP A 141 -2.11 -8.47 5.76
C ASP A 141 -3.09 -8.48 4.56
N GLU A 142 -2.81 -7.68 3.52
CA GLU A 142 -3.51 -7.69 2.23
C GLU A 142 -3.06 -8.83 1.30
N GLY A 143 -2.13 -9.66 1.72
CA GLY A 143 -1.63 -10.81 0.97
C GLY A 143 -0.56 -10.49 -0.07
N GLN A 144 0.05 -9.30 -0.05
CA GLN A 144 1.06 -8.89 -1.03
C GLN A 144 2.41 -9.56 -0.72
N SER A 145 2.79 -10.57 -1.48
CA SER A 145 4.00 -11.39 -1.25
C SER A 145 5.30 -10.55 -1.23
N ALA A 146 5.45 -9.58 -2.13
CA ALA A 146 6.63 -8.72 -2.18
C ALA A 146 6.87 -7.93 -0.87
N ALA A 147 5.83 -7.65 -0.08
CA ALA A 147 5.98 -6.95 1.19
C ALA A 147 6.70 -7.80 2.25
N VAL A 148 6.70 -9.12 2.13
CA VAL A 148 7.37 -10.05 3.06
C VAL A 148 8.88 -9.84 3.06
N THR A 149 9.52 -9.87 1.89
CA THR A 149 10.97 -9.63 1.77
C THR A 149 11.33 -8.19 2.04
N GLN A 150 10.51 -7.23 1.64
CA GLN A 150 10.70 -5.81 1.98
C GLN A 150 10.65 -5.57 3.49
N PHE A 151 9.79 -6.29 4.21
CA PHE A 151 9.71 -6.18 5.67
C PHE A 151 10.92 -6.81 6.35
N ALA A 152 11.44 -7.92 5.83
CA ALA A 152 12.71 -8.48 6.30
C ALA A 152 13.87 -7.48 6.09
N THR A 153 13.96 -6.87 4.91
CA THR A 153 14.97 -5.86 4.58
C THR A 153 14.83 -4.60 5.45
N TYR A 154 13.59 -4.20 5.79
CA TYR A 154 13.34 -3.11 6.73
C TYR A 154 14.04 -3.34 8.07
N HIS A 155 14.01 -4.54 8.60
CA HIS A 155 14.67 -4.90 9.86
C HIS A 155 16.20 -4.82 9.80
N LEU A 156 16.78 -4.96 8.61
CA LEU A 156 18.24 -4.83 8.42
C LEU A 156 18.68 -3.38 8.20
N LEU A 157 17.90 -2.59 7.46
CA LEU A 157 18.38 -1.32 6.92
C LEU A 157 17.77 -0.07 7.56
N MET A 158 16.54 -0.17 8.10
CA MET A 158 15.79 1.02 8.52
C MET A 158 15.84 1.27 10.03
N LEU A 159 16.28 0.31 10.81
CA LEU A 159 16.43 0.42 12.26
C LEU A 159 17.78 1.06 12.61
N GLU A 160 17.88 1.64 13.80
CA GLU A 160 19.13 2.19 14.32
C GLU A 160 20.21 1.11 14.45
N GLU A 161 19.83 -0.07 14.93
CA GLU A 161 20.64 -1.30 14.89
C GLU A 161 19.88 -2.38 14.13
N PRO A 162 20.54 -3.13 13.24
CA PRO A 162 19.92 -4.22 12.50
C PRO A 162 19.32 -5.29 13.41
N ASP A 163 18.08 -5.66 13.16
CA ASP A 163 17.40 -6.79 13.82
C ASP A 163 17.52 -8.05 12.96
N PHE A 164 18.64 -8.75 13.10
CA PHE A 164 18.91 -9.97 12.33
C PHE A 164 17.95 -11.12 12.67
N GLU A 165 17.40 -11.17 13.89
CA GLU A 165 16.46 -12.21 14.29
C GLU A 165 15.13 -12.03 13.55
N ALA A 166 14.58 -10.83 13.55
CA ALA A 166 13.37 -10.52 12.79
C ALA A 166 13.63 -10.67 11.27
N ALA A 167 14.75 -10.22 10.75
CA ALA A 167 15.10 -10.41 9.35
C ALA A 167 15.16 -11.90 8.97
N TYR A 168 15.80 -12.73 9.80
CA TYR A 168 15.83 -14.17 9.60
C TYR A 168 14.44 -14.81 9.55
N ILE A 169 13.56 -14.42 10.46
CA ILE A 169 12.16 -14.90 10.48
C ILE A 169 11.47 -14.56 9.15
N TRP A 170 11.48 -13.30 8.74
CA TRP A 170 10.75 -12.85 7.56
C TRP A 170 11.36 -13.33 6.25
N PHE A 171 12.70 -13.44 6.14
CA PHE A 171 13.33 -14.10 4.99
C PHE A 171 13.05 -15.60 4.96
N SER A 172 12.93 -16.27 6.13
CA SER A 172 12.52 -17.68 6.18
C SER A 172 11.10 -17.87 5.61
N ILE A 173 10.19 -16.95 5.93
CA ILE A 173 8.83 -16.93 5.37
C ILE A 173 8.90 -16.66 3.86
N GLY A 174 9.69 -15.67 3.42
CA GLY A 174 9.88 -15.37 2.00
C GLY A 174 10.44 -16.56 1.21
N ALA A 175 11.42 -17.27 1.77
CA ALA A 175 11.98 -18.47 1.18
C ALA A 175 10.95 -19.62 1.08
N ALA A 176 10.10 -19.79 2.10
CA ALA A 176 9.01 -20.77 2.09
C ALA A 176 7.94 -20.43 1.04
N LEU A 177 7.73 -19.14 0.74
CA LEU A 177 6.85 -18.66 -0.33
C LEU A 177 7.52 -18.73 -1.73
N GLY A 178 8.81 -19.08 -1.81
CA GLY A 178 9.56 -19.15 -3.07
C GLY A 178 9.93 -17.77 -3.64
N LEU A 179 9.99 -16.73 -2.80
CA LEU A 179 10.34 -15.39 -3.25
C LEU A 179 11.82 -15.31 -3.63
N GLU A 180 12.10 -14.62 -4.75
CA GLU A 180 13.44 -14.47 -5.28
C GLU A 180 14.39 -13.82 -4.27
N GLY A 181 15.61 -14.37 -4.13
CA GLY A 181 16.65 -13.88 -3.22
C GLY A 181 16.38 -14.12 -1.73
N ALA A 182 15.19 -14.58 -1.33
CA ALA A 182 14.85 -14.74 0.08
C ALA A 182 15.64 -15.85 0.77
N LEU A 183 16.02 -16.90 0.04
CA LEU A 183 16.79 -18.01 0.58
C LEU A 183 18.20 -17.55 0.96
N GLU A 184 18.87 -16.86 0.05
CA GLU A 184 20.21 -16.32 0.22
C GLU A 184 20.21 -15.28 1.36
N ALA A 185 19.27 -14.34 1.34
CA ALA A 185 19.17 -13.31 2.37
C ALA A 185 18.86 -13.88 3.77
N ARG A 186 18.07 -14.97 3.84
CA ARG A 186 17.89 -15.71 5.10
C ARG A 186 19.20 -16.27 5.63
N ASP A 187 19.98 -16.90 4.75
CA ASP A 187 21.24 -17.53 5.15
C ASP A 187 22.27 -16.47 5.59
N GLU A 188 22.30 -15.30 4.94
CA GLU A 188 23.12 -14.15 5.36
C GLU A 188 22.67 -13.61 6.73
N ALA A 189 21.37 -13.40 6.94
CA ALA A 189 20.84 -12.96 8.22
C ALA A 189 21.17 -13.96 9.35
N ARG A 190 21.12 -15.28 9.03
CA ARG A 190 21.45 -16.37 9.93
C ARG A 190 22.86 -16.26 10.53
N GLU A 191 23.84 -15.75 9.78
CA GLU A 191 25.22 -15.63 10.23
C GLU A 191 25.38 -14.68 11.45
N ASN A 192 24.39 -13.79 11.64
CA ASN A 192 24.37 -12.82 12.73
C ASN A 192 23.42 -13.21 13.87
N VAL A 193 22.85 -14.41 13.84
CA VAL A 193 21.94 -14.92 14.88
C VAL A 193 22.65 -15.99 15.71
N GLU A 194 22.48 -15.93 17.03
CA GLU A 194 23.01 -16.93 17.96
C GLU A 194 22.42 -18.32 17.69
N ASP A 195 23.26 -19.36 17.70
CA ASP A 195 22.86 -20.74 17.39
C ASP A 195 21.74 -21.25 18.29
N GLU A 196 21.75 -20.86 19.55
CA GLU A 196 20.77 -21.27 20.55
C GLU A 196 19.36 -20.76 20.25
N LYS A 197 19.23 -19.65 19.51
CA LYS A 197 17.94 -19.02 19.18
C LYS A 197 17.28 -19.60 17.92
N ILE A 198 18.06 -20.25 17.06
CA ILE A 198 17.60 -20.65 15.72
C ILE A 198 16.34 -21.52 15.75
N VAL A 199 16.25 -22.48 16.66
CA VAL A 199 15.11 -23.39 16.73
C VAL A 199 13.82 -22.63 17.12
N ASP A 200 13.94 -21.65 17.99
CA ASP A 200 12.78 -20.85 18.41
C ASP A 200 12.35 -19.89 17.30
N LEU A 201 13.29 -19.24 16.62
CA LEU A 201 12.99 -18.37 15.47
C LEU A 201 12.35 -19.15 14.30
N GLN A 202 12.82 -20.39 14.04
CA GLN A 202 12.20 -21.26 13.03
C GLN A 202 10.75 -21.62 13.39
N ARG A 203 10.48 -21.86 14.68
CA ARG A 203 9.13 -22.13 15.14
C ARG A 203 8.24 -20.90 15.04
N GLU A 204 8.78 -19.73 15.35
CA GLU A 204 8.08 -18.44 15.22
C GLU A 204 7.77 -18.17 13.74
N ALA A 205 8.75 -18.32 12.85
CA ALA A 205 8.53 -18.18 11.40
C ALA A 205 7.43 -19.12 10.89
N GLY A 206 7.41 -20.38 11.35
CA GLY A 206 6.35 -21.34 11.02
C GLY A 206 4.98 -20.89 11.51
N THR A 207 4.89 -20.40 12.75
CA THR A 207 3.63 -19.90 13.32
C THR A 207 3.09 -18.69 12.56
N ILE A 208 3.97 -17.74 12.21
CA ILE A 208 3.58 -16.57 11.40
C ILE A 208 3.13 -17.04 10.02
N TYR A 209 3.92 -17.88 9.35
CA TYR A 209 3.60 -18.40 8.01
C TYR A 209 2.21 -19.05 7.94
N GLU A 210 1.85 -19.87 8.92
CA GLU A 210 0.53 -20.52 9.00
C GLU A 210 -0.63 -19.52 9.18
N SER A 211 -0.35 -18.33 9.70
CA SER A 211 -1.36 -17.28 9.91
C SER A 211 -1.53 -16.33 8.72
N LEU A 212 -0.62 -16.38 7.73
CA LEU A 212 -0.63 -15.47 6.58
C LEU A 212 -1.51 -16.00 5.46
N GLU A 213 -2.33 -15.11 4.89
CA GLU A 213 -3.09 -15.34 3.65
C GLU A 213 -2.37 -14.67 2.47
N ILE A 214 -1.19 -15.19 2.09
CA ILE A 214 -0.38 -14.59 1.02
C ILE A 214 -0.85 -15.09 -0.35
N ILE A 215 -1.05 -14.13 -1.26
CA ILE A 215 -1.32 -14.40 -2.67
C ILE A 215 0.03 -14.51 -3.39
N ILE A 216 0.30 -15.67 -3.96
CA ILE A 216 1.49 -15.91 -4.79
C ILE A 216 1.05 -15.70 -6.24
N ASP A 217 1.58 -14.65 -6.90
CA ASP A 217 1.31 -14.31 -8.31
C ASP A 217 2.10 -15.21 -9.27
#